data_af09e889c5926aee8d008eba1ced9a38
#
_entry.id   af09e889c5926aee8d008eba1ced9a38
#
_cell.length_a   1.000
_cell.length_b   1.000
_cell.length_c   1.000
_cell.angle_alpha   90.00
_cell.angle_beta   90.00
_cell.angle_gamma   90.00
#
_symmetry.space_group_name_H-M   'P 1'
#
loop_
_entity.id
_entity.type
_entity.pdbx_description
1 polymer ?
#
loop_
_entity_poly.entity_id
_entity_poly.type
_entity_poly.pdbx_seq_one_letter_code
_entity_poly.pdbx_strand_id
1 'polypeptide(L)'
;MAKVDVLNMSGIKVGSLELADALFAPDQVNEALLWEAVKHYRASLRQGTHKTKSRTEVAGSGKKLWKQKGTGRARIGSVRSPLWRHGYTVHGPQPRSYDYAFPRKKLLGALRSALASKLADGKLTVVDTLELKDAKTKQYREALDKLEVTRTALLVENSKTLTQSLMLGARNLKGVELVLNNEVHPYDLLRYERAIFSKAAIEQIAEMLEKNASKRKLAAAAAAEKEVA
;
A
#
# COMPACT_ATOMS: atom_id res chain seq x y z
N MET A 1 -11.18 22.29 -13.65
CA MET A 1 -10.18 21.31 -14.11
C MET A 1 -8.82 21.74 -13.63
N ALA A 2 -8.14 20.87 -12.89
CA ALA A 2 -6.78 21.14 -12.44
C ALA A 2 -5.83 21.00 -13.63
N LYS A 3 -5.04 22.04 -13.92
CA LYS A 3 -4.01 21.99 -14.96
C LYS A 3 -2.67 21.64 -14.32
N VAL A 4 -2.05 20.57 -14.83
CA VAL A 4 -0.71 20.14 -14.39
C VAL A 4 0.23 20.26 -15.56
N ASP A 5 1.40 20.84 -15.32
CA ASP A 5 2.44 20.97 -16.32
C ASP A 5 3.08 19.60 -16.61
N VAL A 6 3.24 19.27 -17.89
CA VAL A 6 3.97 18.09 -18.34
C VAL A 6 5.40 18.50 -18.61
N LEU A 7 6.34 17.89 -17.90
CA LEU A 7 7.77 18.13 -18.00
C LEU A 7 8.44 17.03 -18.83
N ASN A 8 9.64 17.27 -19.27
CA ASN A 8 10.55 16.21 -19.74
C ASN A 8 11.52 15.80 -18.61
N MET A 9 12.35 14.78 -18.84
CA MET A 9 13.37 14.34 -17.87
C MET A 9 14.48 15.39 -17.61
N SER A 10 14.49 16.48 -18.36
CA SER A 10 15.40 17.63 -18.13
C SER A 10 14.76 18.74 -17.29
N GLY A 11 13.52 18.57 -16.85
CA GLY A 11 12.78 19.58 -16.08
C GLY A 11 12.15 20.70 -16.92
N ILE A 12 12.17 20.58 -18.25
CA ILE A 12 11.61 21.60 -19.17
C ILE A 12 10.14 21.27 -19.42
N LYS A 13 9.28 22.28 -19.38
CA LYS A 13 7.86 22.15 -19.70
C LYS A 13 7.65 21.88 -21.18
N VAL A 14 6.98 20.76 -21.50
CA VAL A 14 6.64 20.33 -22.87
C VAL A 14 5.18 20.61 -23.19
N GLY A 15 4.31 20.58 -22.18
CA GLY A 15 2.88 20.75 -22.37
C GLY A 15 2.12 20.95 -21.07
N SER A 16 0.81 20.85 -21.14
CA SER A 16 -0.07 20.82 -19.96
C SER A 16 -1.11 19.73 -20.12
N LEU A 17 -1.46 19.06 -19.02
CA LEU A 17 -2.50 18.06 -18.94
C LEU A 17 -3.65 18.58 -18.07
N GLU A 18 -4.88 18.44 -18.55
CA GLU A 18 -6.08 18.79 -17.79
C GLU A 18 -6.60 17.55 -17.07
N LEU A 19 -6.64 17.62 -15.74
CA LEU A 19 -7.16 16.56 -14.89
C LEU A 19 -8.57 16.91 -14.43
N ALA A 20 -9.47 15.94 -14.43
CA ALA A 20 -10.84 16.14 -14.01
C ALA A 20 -10.95 16.45 -12.52
N ASP A 21 -11.57 17.59 -12.13
CA ASP A 21 -11.76 18.01 -10.73
C ASP A 21 -12.46 16.93 -9.89
N ALA A 22 -13.39 16.19 -10.48
CA ALA A 22 -14.10 15.12 -9.79
C ALA A 22 -13.17 14.01 -9.23
N LEU A 23 -11.92 13.94 -9.72
CA LEU A 23 -10.93 12.94 -9.29
C LEU A 23 -9.83 13.52 -8.41
N PHE A 24 -9.51 14.80 -8.57
CA PHE A 24 -8.34 15.44 -7.98
C PHE A 24 -8.68 16.67 -7.12
N ALA A 25 -9.97 16.91 -6.81
CA ALA A 25 -10.37 18.04 -6.00
C ALA A 25 -9.79 17.98 -4.58
N PRO A 26 -9.07 19.01 -4.13
CA PRO A 26 -8.44 19.03 -2.80
C PRO A 26 -9.47 18.96 -1.65
N ASP A 27 -10.68 19.45 -1.85
CA ASP A 27 -11.77 19.44 -0.85
C ASP A 27 -12.29 18.03 -0.52
N GLN A 28 -11.88 17.01 -1.29
CA GLN A 28 -12.33 15.62 -1.14
C GLN A 28 -11.32 14.73 -0.41
N VAL A 29 -10.30 15.31 0.22
CA VAL A 29 -9.32 14.53 0.99
C VAL A 29 -9.97 13.97 2.25
N ASN A 30 -10.06 12.65 2.33
CA ASN A 30 -10.61 11.92 3.47
C ASN A 30 -9.48 11.22 4.22
N GLU A 31 -8.99 11.84 5.28
CA GLU A 31 -7.88 11.34 6.10
C GLU A 31 -8.22 10.00 6.79
N ALA A 32 -9.44 9.85 7.29
CA ALA A 32 -9.87 8.62 7.95
C ALA A 32 -9.83 7.43 6.99
N LEU A 33 -10.23 7.65 5.73
CA LEU A 33 -10.19 6.63 4.69
C LEU A 33 -8.74 6.29 4.28
N LEU A 34 -7.85 7.28 4.22
CA LEU A 34 -6.42 7.09 3.99
C LEU A 34 -5.80 6.25 5.09
N TRP A 35 -6.08 6.57 6.35
CA TRP A 35 -5.59 5.82 7.50
C TRP A 35 -6.07 4.36 7.47
N GLU A 36 -7.34 4.12 7.16
CA GLU A 36 -7.92 2.78 7.06
C GLU A 36 -7.24 1.95 5.94
N ALA A 37 -7.00 2.57 4.77
CA ALA A 37 -6.31 1.92 3.65
C ALA A 37 -4.85 1.56 3.98
N VAL A 38 -4.12 2.47 4.64
CA VAL A 38 -2.74 2.22 5.09
C VAL A 38 -2.71 1.12 6.15
N LYS A 39 -3.65 1.13 7.10
CA LYS A 39 -3.77 0.09 8.14
C LYS A 39 -4.01 -1.28 7.50
N HIS A 40 -4.92 -1.37 6.54
CA HIS A 40 -5.19 -2.60 5.80
C HIS A 40 -3.93 -3.11 5.09
N TYR A 41 -3.28 -2.26 4.29
CA TYR A 41 -2.06 -2.62 3.56
C TYR A 41 -0.96 -3.13 4.49
N ARG A 42 -0.68 -2.41 5.60
CA ARG A 42 0.32 -2.85 6.56
C ARG A 42 -0.06 -4.14 7.30
N ALA A 43 -1.35 -4.40 7.47
CA ALA A 43 -1.82 -5.64 8.07
C ALA A 43 -1.65 -6.82 7.10
N SER A 44 -1.92 -6.66 5.81
CA SER A 44 -1.76 -7.71 4.79
C SER A 44 -0.29 -8.14 4.61
N LEU A 45 0.67 -7.25 4.85
CA LEU A 45 2.11 -7.56 4.81
C LEU A 45 2.59 -8.45 5.97
N ARG A 46 1.79 -8.59 7.04
CA ARG A 46 2.19 -9.39 8.21
C ARG A 46 1.98 -10.87 7.95
N GLN A 47 3.05 -11.64 7.99
CA GLN A 47 2.97 -13.11 7.80
C GLN A 47 2.32 -13.84 8.98
N GLY A 48 2.43 -13.32 10.19
CA GLY A 48 1.78 -13.88 11.39
C GLY A 48 2.27 -15.26 11.80
N THR A 49 3.52 -15.60 11.53
CA THR A 49 4.10 -16.95 11.74
C THR A 49 4.55 -17.24 13.17
N HIS A 50 4.42 -16.26 14.09
CA HIS A 50 4.83 -16.44 15.48
C HIS A 50 3.96 -17.50 16.20
N LYS A 51 4.61 -18.39 16.92
CA LYS A 51 3.97 -19.50 17.60
C LYS A 51 4.64 -19.84 18.93
N THR A 52 3.85 -20.20 19.93
CA THR A 52 4.31 -20.88 21.13
C THR A 52 3.71 -22.28 21.21
N LYS A 53 4.43 -23.19 21.82
CA LYS A 53 3.96 -24.57 21.98
C LYS A 53 2.77 -24.63 22.94
N SER A 54 1.70 -25.26 22.51
CA SER A 54 0.54 -25.62 23.33
C SER A 54 0.85 -26.83 24.22
N ARG A 55 -0.05 -27.16 25.15
CA ARG A 55 0.11 -28.29 26.06
C ARG A 55 0.33 -29.63 25.33
N THR A 56 -0.27 -29.80 24.17
CA THR A 56 -0.15 -31.04 23.36
C THR A 56 1.18 -31.11 22.61
N GLU A 57 1.76 -29.97 22.28
CA GLU A 57 2.98 -29.87 21.46
C GLU A 57 4.27 -29.88 22.29
N VAL A 58 4.18 -29.58 23.59
CA VAL A 58 5.35 -29.64 24.47
C VAL A 58 5.72 -31.10 24.72
N ALA A 59 7.01 -31.44 24.50
CA ALA A 59 7.55 -32.73 24.84
C ALA A 59 7.52 -32.97 26.36
N GLY A 60 7.17 -34.15 26.78
CA GLY A 60 7.12 -34.51 28.20
C GLY A 60 6.24 -35.71 28.47
N SER A 61 6.44 -36.37 29.62
CA SER A 61 5.64 -37.53 30.01
C SER A 61 4.17 -37.18 30.19
N GLY A 62 3.28 -38.06 29.71
CA GLY A 62 1.84 -38.01 30.01
C GLY A 62 1.52 -38.59 31.39
N LYS A 63 2.45 -39.29 32.04
CA LYS A 63 2.26 -39.94 33.34
C LYS A 63 2.08 -38.88 34.45
N LYS A 64 1.13 -39.14 35.35
CA LYS A 64 0.96 -38.37 36.57
C LYS A 64 2.17 -38.56 37.47
N LEU A 65 2.78 -37.48 37.99
CA LEU A 65 4.03 -37.54 38.74
C LEU A 65 3.89 -38.25 40.09
N TRP A 66 2.77 -38.04 40.80
CA TRP A 66 2.47 -38.70 42.08
C TRP A 66 0.96 -38.88 42.29
N LYS A 67 0.60 -39.66 43.31
CA LYS A 67 -0.78 -39.96 43.66
C LYS A 67 -1.56 -38.67 44.03
N GLN A 68 -2.88 -38.72 43.87
CA GLN A 68 -3.75 -37.55 44.07
C GLN A 68 -3.78 -37.07 45.56
N LYS A 69 -3.61 -37.98 46.50
CA LYS A 69 -3.63 -37.77 47.96
C LYS A 69 -2.54 -38.65 48.61
N GLY A 70 -2.19 -38.34 49.89
CA GLY A 70 -1.26 -39.17 50.70
C GLY A 70 0.22 -38.86 50.46
N THR A 71 0.63 -37.78 49.76
CA THR A 71 2.04 -37.43 49.50
C THR A 71 2.50 -36.17 50.21
N GLY A 72 1.63 -35.46 50.94
CA GLY A 72 1.94 -34.18 51.58
C GLY A 72 2.30 -33.06 50.59
N ARG A 73 2.25 -33.28 49.30
CA ARG A 73 2.60 -32.32 48.24
C ARG A 73 1.34 -31.75 47.59
N ALA A 74 1.47 -30.60 46.92
CA ALA A 74 0.42 -30.01 46.09
C ALA A 74 -0.01 -31.00 45.00
N ARG A 75 -1.30 -30.99 44.68
CA ARG A 75 -1.85 -31.86 43.63
C ARG A 75 -1.27 -31.45 42.26
N ILE A 76 -0.91 -32.44 41.43
CA ILE A 76 -0.35 -32.23 40.11
C ILE A 76 -1.08 -33.09 39.09
N GLY A 77 -1.30 -32.57 37.89
CA GLY A 77 -1.85 -33.29 36.76
C GLY A 77 -0.76 -33.77 35.77
N SER A 78 -0.01 -32.83 35.24
CA SER A 78 0.99 -33.09 34.22
C SER A 78 2.23 -32.23 34.40
N VAL A 79 3.39 -32.77 34.08
CA VAL A 79 4.68 -32.05 34.05
C VAL A 79 4.70 -30.95 33.00
N ARG A 80 3.85 -31.03 31.97
CA ARG A 80 3.71 -30.02 30.91
C ARG A 80 2.92 -28.77 31.35
N SER A 81 2.43 -28.73 32.61
CA SER A 81 1.69 -27.58 33.14
C SER A 81 2.53 -26.29 33.04
N PRO A 82 1.90 -25.13 32.79
CA PRO A 82 2.60 -23.84 32.68
C PRO A 82 3.27 -23.42 33.98
N LEU A 83 2.88 -24.01 35.12
CA LEU A 83 3.49 -23.75 36.43
C LEU A 83 4.91 -24.35 36.57
N TRP A 84 5.28 -25.25 35.66
CA TRP A 84 6.59 -25.91 35.69
C TRP A 84 7.55 -25.30 34.69
N ARG A 85 8.83 -25.34 35.00
CA ARG A 85 9.87 -25.02 34.03
C ARG A 85 9.72 -25.96 32.82
N HIS A 86 9.87 -25.41 31.62
CA HIS A 86 9.64 -26.12 30.35
C HIS A 86 8.20 -26.57 30.09
N GLY A 87 7.22 -26.09 30.87
CA GLY A 87 5.81 -26.23 30.58
C GLY A 87 5.33 -25.43 29.37
N TYR A 88 4.09 -25.61 28.99
CA TYR A 88 3.52 -24.83 27.85
C TYR A 88 3.24 -23.37 28.24
N THR A 89 3.18 -22.49 27.25
CA THR A 89 2.82 -21.09 27.42
C THR A 89 1.31 -20.91 27.39
N VAL A 90 0.73 -20.35 28.45
CA VAL A 90 -0.71 -20.02 28.51
C VAL A 90 -0.98 -18.78 27.65
N HIS A 91 -2.01 -18.83 26.81
CA HIS A 91 -2.41 -17.73 25.94
C HIS A 91 -1.27 -17.18 25.04
N GLY A 92 -0.30 -18.02 24.72
CA GLY A 92 0.78 -17.63 23.83
C GLY A 92 0.29 -17.38 22.41
N PRO A 93 1.10 -16.68 21.59
CA PRO A 93 0.74 -16.39 20.22
C PRO A 93 0.59 -17.67 19.39
N GLN A 94 -0.40 -17.67 18.52
CA GLN A 94 -0.63 -18.73 17.54
C GLN A 94 -0.58 -18.12 16.13
N PRO A 95 -0.11 -18.88 15.12
CA PRO A 95 -0.09 -18.40 13.74
C PRO A 95 -1.50 -18.00 13.30
N ARG A 96 -1.59 -16.80 12.72
CA ARG A 96 -2.86 -16.30 12.17
C ARG A 96 -2.61 -15.38 11.00
N SER A 97 -3.55 -15.30 10.08
CA SER A 97 -3.59 -14.22 9.08
C SER A 97 -4.01 -12.91 9.76
N TYR A 98 -3.37 -11.82 9.33
CA TYR A 98 -3.74 -10.46 9.70
C TYR A 98 -4.48 -9.74 8.57
N ASP A 99 -4.59 -10.41 7.42
CA ASP A 99 -5.34 -9.89 6.28
C ASP A 99 -6.84 -9.94 6.56
N TYR A 100 -7.55 -8.90 6.17
CA TYR A 100 -9.00 -8.78 6.29
C TYR A 100 -9.57 -8.12 5.03
N ALA A 101 -10.82 -8.43 4.70
CA ALA A 101 -11.47 -7.90 3.52
C ALA A 101 -11.60 -6.36 3.57
N PHE A 102 -11.06 -5.69 2.55
CA PHE A 102 -11.18 -4.25 2.38
C PHE A 102 -11.93 -3.93 1.09
N PRO A 103 -13.07 -3.23 1.13
CA PRO A 103 -13.88 -2.98 -0.04
C PRO A 103 -13.12 -2.19 -1.11
N ARG A 104 -13.12 -2.68 -2.35
CA ARG A 104 -12.43 -2.01 -3.48
C ARG A 104 -12.88 -0.56 -3.67
N LYS A 105 -14.16 -0.25 -3.40
CA LYS A 105 -14.68 1.13 -3.48
C LYS A 105 -13.98 2.06 -2.48
N LYS A 106 -13.70 1.58 -1.26
CA LYS A 106 -12.95 2.33 -0.26
C LYS A 106 -11.50 2.55 -0.71
N LEU A 107 -10.84 1.52 -1.25
CA LEU A 107 -9.48 1.63 -1.74
C LEU A 107 -9.35 2.67 -2.87
N LEU A 108 -10.27 2.67 -3.83
CA LEU A 108 -10.29 3.67 -4.89
C LEU A 108 -10.59 5.08 -4.38
N GLY A 109 -11.44 5.21 -3.35
CA GLY A 109 -11.68 6.48 -2.66
C GLY A 109 -10.42 6.99 -1.95
N ALA A 110 -9.69 6.10 -1.26
CA ALA A 110 -8.42 6.44 -0.64
C ALA A 110 -7.36 6.85 -1.67
N LEU A 111 -7.30 6.16 -2.82
CA LEU A 111 -6.38 6.52 -3.91
C LEU A 111 -6.66 7.93 -4.45
N ARG A 112 -7.95 8.28 -4.65
CA ARG A 112 -8.34 9.64 -5.04
C ARG A 112 -7.88 10.68 -4.02
N SER A 113 -8.16 10.43 -2.73
CA SER A 113 -7.76 11.32 -1.64
C SER A 113 -6.25 11.51 -1.58
N ALA A 114 -5.46 10.44 -1.80
CA ALA A 114 -4.00 10.51 -1.81
C ALA A 114 -3.47 11.34 -3.00
N LEU A 115 -4.02 11.14 -4.21
CA LEU A 115 -3.66 11.89 -5.41
C LEU A 115 -4.04 13.36 -5.27
N ALA A 116 -5.24 13.66 -4.76
CA ALA A 116 -5.71 15.02 -4.51
C ALA A 116 -4.79 15.76 -3.51
N SER A 117 -4.40 15.09 -2.42
CA SER A 117 -3.45 15.64 -1.44
C SER A 117 -2.09 15.94 -2.08
N LYS A 118 -1.54 15.02 -2.89
CA LYS A 118 -0.27 15.24 -3.59
C LYS A 118 -0.32 16.38 -4.58
N LEU A 119 -1.44 16.55 -5.26
CA LEU A 119 -1.66 17.66 -6.18
C LEU A 119 -1.77 18.98 -5.44
N ALA A 120 -2.52 19.05 -4.34
CA ALA A 120 -2.66 20.25 -3.50
C ALA A 120 -1.32 20.69 -2.91
N ASP A 121 -0.47 19.74 -2.49
CA ASP A 121 0.88 20.01 -1.98
C ASP A 121 1.90 20.41 -3.07
N GLY A 122 1.54 20.35 -4.35
CA GLY A 122 2.48 20.56 -5.47
C GLY A 122 3.57 19.48 -5.59
N LYS A 123 3.33 18.28 -5.02
CA LYS A 123 4.26 17.16 -5.00
C LYS A 123 3.94 16.09 -6.05
N LEU A 124 2.99 16.36 -6.93
CA LEU A 124 2.67 15.53 -8.08
C LEU A 124 3.27 16.16 -9.32
N THR A 125 4.15 15.42 -9.97
CA THR A 125 4.83 15.84 -11.21
C THR A 125 4.45 14.89 -12.34
N VAL A 126 4.10 15.42 -13.49
CA VAL A 126 3.82 14.62 -14.69
C VAL A 126 4.96 14.80 -15.67
N VAL A 127 5.49 13.69 -16.17
CA VAL A 127 6.57 13.66 -17.17
C VAL A 127 6.06 12.99 -18.43
N ASP A 128 6.48 13.47 -19.58
CA ASP A 128 6.08 12.91 -20.87
C ASP A 128 6.50 11.43 -20.97
N THR A 129 7.81 11.16 -20.81
CA THR A 129 8.37 9.80 -20.77
C THR A 129 9.42 9.69 -19.67
N LEU A 130 9.43 8.55 -18.95
CA LEU A 130 10.43 8.26 -17.90
C LEU A 130 11.68 7.56 -18.46
N GLU A 131 11.79 7.45 -19.78
CA GLU A 131 12.91 6.78 -20.43
C GLU A 131 14.16 7.65 -20.53
N LEU A 132 15.30 7.04 -20.28
CA LEU A 132 16.62 7.54 -20.61
C LEU A 132 17.32 6.56 -21.56
N LYS A 133 18.21 7.07 -22.39
CA LYS A 133 18.93 6.26 -23.41
C LYS A 133 19.73 5.11 -22.79
N ASP A 134 20.35 5.36 -21.65
CA ASP A 134 21.20 4.41 -20.95
C ASP A 134 20.57 3.98 -19.62
N ALA A 135 20.73 2.71 -19.24
CA ALA A 135 20.33 2.16 -17.96
C ALA A 135 21.27 2.53 -16.78
N LYS A 136 21.91 3.73 -16.85
CA LYS A 136 22.87 4.16 -15.83
C LYS A 136 22.18 4.88 -14.68
N THR A 137 22.36 4.41 -13.45
CA THR A 137 21.81 5.01 -12.24
C THR A 137 22.21 6.47 -12.05
N LYS A 138 23.42 6.86 -12.46
CA LYS A 138 23.89 8.24 -12.38
C LYS A 138 23.02 9.20 -13.20
N GLN A 139 22.67 8.83 -14.43
CA GLN A 139 21.82 9.66 -15.30
C GLN A 139 20.40 9.81 -14.74
N TYR A 140 19.84 8.71 -14.17
CA TYR A 140 18.55 8.77 -13.50
C TYR A 140 18.61 9.67 -12.26
N ARG A 141 19.70 9.64 -11.51
CA ARG A 141 19.85 10.53 -10.34
C ARG A 141 19.89 11.99 -10.76
N GLU A 142 20.71 12.33 -11.77
CA GLU A 142 20.81 13.69 -12.32
C GLU A 142 19.46 14.19 -12.87
N ALA A 143 18.67 13.31 -13.51
CA ALA A 143 17.36 13.66 -14.01
C ALA A 143 16.35 13.92 -12.86
N LEU A 144 16.38 13.09 -11.79
CA LEU A 144 15.55 13.30 -10.62
C LEU A 144 15.92 14.58 -9.86
N ASP A 145 17.20 14.92 -9.80
CA ASP A 145 17.66 16.18 -9.19
C ASP A 145 17.14 17.41 -9.98
N LYS A 146 17.06 17.32 -11.31
CA LYS A 146 16.44 18.37 -12.16
C LYS A 146 14.93 18.47 -11.98
N LEU A 147 14.26 17.38 -11.60
CA LEU A 147 12.84 17.34 -11.23
C LEU A 147 12.61 17.72 -9.75
N GLU A 148 13.62 18.30 -9.09
CA GLU A 148 13.58 18.76 -7.71
C GLU A 148 13.27 17.68 -6.68
N VAL A 149 13.68 16.45 -6.90
CA VAL A 149 13.54 15.36 -5.94
C VAL A 149 14.63 15.49 -4.87
N THR A 150 14.25 15.93 -3.67
CA THR A 150 15.20 16.16 -2.57
C THR A 150 15.43 14.91 -1.72
N ARG A 151 14.39 14.13 -1.42
CA ARG A 151 14.45 13.00 -0.49
C ARG A 151 14.03 11.69 -1.13
N THR A 152 12.74 11.57 -1.39
CA THR A 152 12.16 10.31 -1.86
C THR A 152 11.21 10.55 -3.02
N ALA A 153 11.21 9.66 -4.01
CA ALA A 153 10.32 9.73 -5.16
C ALA A 153 9.67 8.38 -5.46
N LEU A 154 8.41 8.45 -5.81
CA LEU A 154 7.68 7.34 -6.40
C LEU A 154 7.61 7.58 -7.91
N LEU A 155 8.17 6.68 -8.71
CA LEU A 155 8.05 6.68 -10.15
C LEU A 155 6.89 5.77 -10.54
N VAL A 156 5.95 6.29 -11.30
CA VAL A 156 4.80 5.51 -11.77
C VAL A 156 4.80 5.45 -13.29
N GLU A 157 4.95 4.23 -13.79
CA GLU A 157 4.97 3.99 -15.23
C GLU A 157 3.82 3.07 -15.64
N ASN A 158 3.46 3.15 -16.91
CA ASN A 158 2.49 2.24 -17.51
C ASN A 158 3.15 0.88 -17.81
N SER A 159 2.44 -0.21 -17.60
CA SER A 159 2.92 -1.56 -17.91
C SER A 159 3.31 -1.76 -19.38
N LYS A 160 2.73 -0.96 -20.30
CA LYS A 160 3.01 -1.04 -21.74
C LYS A 160 4.25 -0.25 -22.16
N THR A 161 4.60 0.80 -21.41
CA THR A 161 5.72 1.70 -21.69
C THR A 161 6.91 1.45 -20.79
N LEU A 162 6.80 0.49 -19.86
CA LEU A 162 7.89 0.12 -18.97
C LEU A 162 9.05 -0.50 -19.74
N THR A 163 10.21 0.17 -19.70
CA THR A 163 11.45 -0.32 -20.32
C THR A 163 12.38 -0.97 -19.32
N GLN A 164 13.18 -1.93 -19.79
CA GLN A 164 14.18 -2.58 -18.95
C GLN A 164 15.24 -1.59 -18.47
N SER A 165 15.58 -0.56 -19.28
CA SER A 165 16.51 0.50 -18.90
C SER A 165 16.02 1.29 -17.69
N LEU A 166 14.74 1.65 -17.62
CA LEU A 166 14.12 2.32 -16.47
C LEU A 166 14.17 1.45 -15.22
N MET A 167 13.81 0.17 -15.34
CA MET A 167 13.85 -0.78 -14.20
C MET A 167 15.27 -0.92 -13.63
N LEU A 168 16.27 -1.11 -14.49
CA LEU A 168 17.65 -1.28 -14.05
C LEU A 168 18.26 0.02 -13.51
N GLY A 169 17.91 1.15 -14.10
CA GLY A 169 18.42 2.46 -13.69
C GLY A 169 17.85 2.96 -12.37
N ALA A 170 16.54 2.71 -12.12
CA ALA A 170 15.84 3.21 -10.94
C ALA A 170 15.99 2.31 -9.70
N ARG A 171 16.02 0.97 -9.85
CA ARG A 171 15.94 0.01 -8.73
C ARG A 171 17.03 0.15 -7.67
N ASN A 172 18.23 0.63 -8.04
CA ASN A 172 19.36 0.76 -7.10
C ASN A 172 19.42 2.14 -6.44
N LEU A 173 18.54 3.08 -6.81
CA LEU A 173 18.52 4.41 -6.22
C LEU A 173 17.84 4.39 -4.84
N LYS A 174 18.59 4.82 -3.82
CA LYS A 174 18.05 4.92 -2.46
C LYS A 174 16.95 5.97 -2.40
N GLY A 175 15.79 5.60 -1.86
CA GLY A 175 14.65 6.50 -1.71
C GLY A 175 13.79 6.65 -2.97
N VAL A 176 14.07 5.89 -4.02
CA VAL A 176 13.28 5.85 -5.26
C VAL A 176 12.63 4.48 -5.38
N GLU A 177 11.36 4.44 -5.68
CA GLU A 177 10.62 3.21 -5.99
C GLU A 177 9.91 3.36 -7.33
N LEU A 178 9.96 2.32 -8.14
CA LEU A 178 9.27 2.24 -9.41
C LEU A 178 8.09 1.28 -9.27
N VAL A 179 6.90 1.79 -9.55
CA VAL A 179 5.64 1.04 -9.43
C VAL A 179 4.85 1.17 -10.73
N LEU A 180 4.15 0.12 -11.09
CA LEU A 180 3.23 0.15 -12.23
C LEU A 180 1.95 0.90 -11.87
N ASN A 181 1.34 1.54 -12.85
CA ASN A 181 0.08 2.28 -12.69
C ASN A 181 -1.07 1.45 -12.06
N ASN A 182 -1.08 0.13 -12.31
CA ASN A 182 -2.08 -0.79 -11.76
C ASN A 182 -1.83 -1.17 -10.29
N GLU A 183 -0.59 -1.01 -9.81
CA GLU A 183 -0.13 -1.43 -8.50
C GLU A 183 -0.04 -0.26 -7.50
N VAL A 184 -0.24 0.97 -7.98
CA VAL A 184 -0.18 2.17 -7.15
C VAL A 184 -1.16 2.07 -5.98
N HIS A 185 -0.62 2.10 -4.77
CA HIS A 185 -1.39 2.06 -3.54
C HIS A 185 -1.35 3.42 -2.81
N PRO A 186 -2.42 3.82 -2.08
CA PRO A 186 -2.40 5.03 -1.26
C PRO A 186 -1.21 5.12 -0.30
N TYR A 187 -0.76 3.97 0.23
CA TYR A 187 0.43 3.88 1.09
C TYR A 187 1.69 4.41 0.41
N ASP A 188 1.93 4.03 -0.86
CA ASP A 188 3.12 4.44 -1.59
C ASP A 188 3.10 5.94 -1.86
N LEU A 189 1.93 6.48 -2.27
CA LEU A 189 1.75 7.92 -2.45
C LEU A 189 2.01 8.71 -1.17
N LEU A 190 1.63 8.21 -0.01
CA LEU A 190 1.86 8.87 1.28
C LEU A 190 3.30 8.72 1.77
N ARG A 191 3.95 7.59 1.48
CA ARG A 191 5.30 7.28 1.92
C ARG A 191 6.36 8.14 1.23
N TYR A 192 6.24 8.29 -0.10
CA TYR A 192 7.19 9.06 -0.89
C TYR A 192 6.82 10.53 -0.94
N GLU A 193 7.82 11.40 -0.86
CA GLU A 193 7.59 12.85 -0.84
C GLU A 193 7.05 13.33 -2.18
N ARG A 194 7.71 13.00 -3.29
CA ARG A 194 7.25 13.33 -4.65
C ARG A 194 6.73 12.10 -5.38
N ALA A 195 5.67 12.28 -6.13
CA ALA A 195 5.10 11.29 -7.02
C ALA A 195 5.26 11.77 -8.47
N ILE A 196 6.01 11.03 -9.26
CA ILE A 196 6.32 11.33 -10.65
C ILE A 196 5.61 10.30 -11.53
N PHE A 197 4.70 10.77 -12.33
CA PHE A 197 3.90 9.94 -13.24
C PHE A 197 4.33 10.15 -14.68
N SER A 198 4.41 9.07 -15.46
CA SER A 198 4.38 9.26 -16.92
C SER A 198 2.99 9.72 -17.37
N LYS A 199 2.93 10.49 -18.44
CA LYS A 199 1.66 10.95 -19.01
C LYS A 199 0.70 9.79 -19.27
N ALA A 200 1.19 8.70 -19.85
CA ALA A 200 0.40 7.51 -20.11
C ALA A 200 -0.12 6.83 -18.83
N ALA A 201 0.65 6.84 -17.74
CA ALA A 201 0.24 6.24 -16.47
C ALA A 201 -0.87 7.03 -15.80
N ILE A 202 -0.77 8.36 -15.75
CA ILE A 202 -1.79 9.19 -15.09
C ILE A 202 -3.11 9.22 -15.87
N GLU A 203 -3.06 9.23 -17.20
CA GLU A 203 -4.24 9.13 -18.05
C GLU A 203 -5.00 7.82 -17.80
N GLN A 204 -4.30 6.70 -17.71
CA GLN A 204 -4.94 5.40 -17.40
C GLN A 204 -5.51 5.34 -15.99
N ILE A 205 -4.82 5.91 -14.99
CA ILE A 205 -5.36 5.99 -13.63
C ILE A 205 -6.62 6.87 -13.63
N ALA A 206 -6.61 7.99 -14.31
CA ALA A 206 -7.79 8.85 -14.44
C ALA A 206 -8.97 8.11 -15.07
N GLU A 207 -8.77 7.44 -16.21
CA GLU A 207 -9.82 6.62 -16.84
C GLU A 207 -10.34 5.51 -15.91
N MET A 208 -9.46 4.81 -15.19
CA MET A 208 -9.86 3.77 -14.25
C MET A 208 -10.75 4.35 -13.13
N LEU A 209 -10.39 5.50 -12.60
CA LEU A 209 -11.14 6.17 -11.55
C LEU A 209 -12.48 6.71 -12.05
N GLU A 210 -12.55 7.24 -13.27
CA GLU A 210 -13.78 7.72 -13.92
C GLU A 210 -14.77 6.60 -14.21
N LYS A 211 -14.31 5.50 -14.80
CA LYS A 211 -15.14 4.31 -15.07
C LYS A 211 -15.82 3.79 -13.79
N ASN A 212 -15.10 3.83 -12.67
CA ASN A 212 -15.66 3.42 -11.37
C ASN A 212 -16.61 4.49 -10.77
N ALA A 213 -16.40 5.77 -11.04
CA ALA A 213 -17.28 6.86 -10.62
C ALA A 213 -18.60 6.84 -11.41
N SER A 214 -18.55 6.63 -12.72
CA SER A 214 -19.72 6.54 -13.58
C SER A 214 -20.62 5.36 -13.20
N LYS A 215 -20.05 4.18 -12.94
CA LYS A 215 -20.79 3.02 -12.42
C LYS A 215 -21.50 3.31 -11.09
N ARG A 216 -20.90 4.13 -10.23
CA ARG A 216 -21.52 4.54 -8.97
C ARG A 216 -22.69 5.49 -9.19
N LYS A 217 -22.56 6.46 -10.09
CA LYS A 217 -23.67 7.38 -10.46
C LYS A 217 -24.85 6.64 -11.07
N LEU A 218 -24.59 5.71 -11.99
CA LEU A 218 -25.62 4.85 -12.58
C LEU A 218 -26.30 3.95 -11.56
N ALA A 219 -25.54 3.34 -10.63
CA ALA A 219 -26.11 2.51 -9.57
C ALA A 219 -26.91 3.33 -8.57
N ALA A 220 -26.49 4.56 -8.24
CA ALA A 220 -27.24 5.46 -7.37
C ALA A 220 -28.55 5.96 -8.04
N ALA A 221 -28.50 6.28 -9.33
CA ALA A 221 -29.71 6.64 -10.08
C ALA A 221 -30.70 5.49 -10.13
N ALA A 222 -30.25 4.28 -10.45
CA ALA A 222 -31.10 3.09 -10.47
C ALA A 222 -31.67 2.71 -9.06
N ALA A 223 -30.96 3.03 -7.99
CA ALA A 223 -31.47 2.84 -6.62
C ALA A 223 -32.54 3.88 -6.27
N ALA A 224 -32.32 5.15 -6.65
CA ALA A 224 -33.31 6.23 -6.46
C ALA A 224 -34.60 5.98 -7.23
N GLU A 225 -34.53 5.46 -8.47
CA GLU A 225 -35.71 5.07 -9.24
C GLU A 225 -36.52 3.94 -8.61
N LYS A 226 -35.84 3.01 -7.89
CA LYS A 226 -36.50 1.92 -7.16
C LYS A 226 -37.15 2.35 -5.84
N GLU A 227 -36.70 3.45 -5.23
CA GLU A 227 -37.32 4.01 -4.02
C GLU A 227 -38.54 4.88 -4.33
N VAL A 228 -38.70 5.34 -5.57
CA VAL A 228 -39.82 6.19 -6.02
C VAL A 228 -40.96 5.37 -6.65
N ALA A 229 -40.72 4.12 -6.99
CA ALA A 229 -41.68 3.17 -7.53
C ALA A 229 -42.27 2.24 -6.46
#